data_ca146a7dbfc22ca4ba34729f1c204936
#
_entry.id   ca146a7dbfc22ca4ba34729f1c204936
#
_cell.length_a   1.000
_cell.length_b   1.000
_cell.length_c   1.000
_cell.angle_alpha   90.00
_cell.angle_beta   90.00
_cell.angle_gamma   90.00
#
_symmetry.space_group_name_H-M   'P 1'
#
loop_
_entity.id
_entity.type
_entity.pdbx_description
1 polymer ?
#
loop_
_entity_poly.entity_id
_entity_poly.type
_entity_poly.pdbx_seq_one_letter_code
_entity_poly.pdbx_strand_id
1 'polypeptide(L)'
;MADNFGLKIGLEGEKEFKKALADINQSFKVLGSEMKVVQSQFDKNDDSVEALTARNQVLGKEIDTQKKKIETLRKALENASTSFGENDRRTQQWQIQLNNAEAALNDMNRELDENEKAIKEGGKAAEESGSKFEGFGKVLKTVG
;
A
#
# COMPACT_ATOMS: atom_id res chain seq x y z
N MET A 1 15.07 -35.53 0.39
CA MET A 1 14.50 -34.61 -0.62
C MET A 1 13.09 -34.25 -0.30
N ALA A 2 12.17 -35.17 -0.27
CA ALA A 2 10.80 -34.92 0.13
C ALA A 2 10.71 -34.29 1.52
N ASP A 3 11.55 -34.75 2.43
CA ASP A 3 11.59 -34.25 3.80
C ASP A 3 12.01 -32.79 3.85
N ASN A 4 13.05 -32.42 3.08
CA ASN A 4 13.49 -31.03 3.00
C ASN A 4 12.42 -30.13 2.39
N PHE A 5 11.75 -30.65 1.38
CA PHE A 5 10.65 -29.94 0.75
C PHE A 5 9.51 -29.71 1.73
N GLY A 6 9.16 -30.76 2.52
CA GLY A 6 8.13 -30.64 3.54
C GLY A 6 8.48 -29.64 4.62
N LEU A 7 9.75 -29.60 5.06
CA LEU A 7 10.22 -28.64 6.04
C LEU A 7 10.11 -27.22 5.53
N LYS A 8 10.49 -26.98 4.26
CA LYS A 8 10.39 -25.67 3.66
C LYS A 8 8.94 -25.21 3.54
N ILE A 9 8.04 -26.12 3.19
CA ILE A 9 6.62 -25.80 3.11
C ILE A 9 6.06 -25.55 4.52
N GLY A 10 6.51 -26.30 5.51
CA GLY A 10 6.01 -26.16 6.88
C GLY A 10 6.71 -25.04 7.66
N LEU A 11 7.54 -25.44 8.61
CA LEU A 11 8.18 -24.52 9.55
C LEU A 11 9.17 -23.56 8.90
N GLU A 12 9.93 -24.01 7.92
CA GLU A 12 10.85 -23.12 7.21
C GLU A 12 10.10 -22.13 6.34
N GLY A 13 9.00 -22.56 5.73
CA GLY A 13 8.13 -21.66 4.99
C GLY A 13 7.60 -20.55 5.88
N GLU A 14 7.20 -20.90 7.10
CA GLU A 14 6.77 -19.91 8.10
C GLU A 14 7.83 -18.84 8.32
N LYS A 15 9.08 -19.26 8.53
CA LYS A 15 10.19 -18.35 8.75
C LYS A 15 10.45 -17.44 7.54
N GLU A 16 10.40 -18.03 6.34
CA GLU A 16 10.62 -17.28 5.11
C GLU A 16 9.53 -16.24 4.87
N PHE A 17 8.27 -16.61 5.11
CA PHE A 17 7.16 -15.65 4.98
C PHE A 17 7.24 -14.54 6.02
N LYS A 18 7.62 -14.85 7.24
CA LYS A 18 7.82 -13.83 8.27
C LYS A 18 8.94 -12.88 7.90
N LYS A 19 10.02 -13.41 7.33
CA LYS A 19 11.14 -12.58 6.86
C LYS A 19 10.71 -11.69 5.70
N ALA A 20 9.98 -12.25 4.74
CA ALA A 20 9.46 -11.48 3.62
C ALA A 20 8.55 -10.35 4.09
N LEU A 21 7.70 -10.62 5.08
CA LEU A 21 6.84 -9.60 5.67
C LEU A 21 7.64 -8.54 6.40
N ALA A 22 8.71 -8.92 7.09
CA ALA A 22 9.58 -7.95 7.75
C ALA A 22 10.20 -6.98 6.73
N ASP A 23 10.62 -7.51 5.59
CA ASP A 23 11.18 -6.69 4.50
C ASP A 23 10.11 -5.76 3.92
N ILE A 24 8.90 -6.25 3.75
CA ILE A 24 7.76 -5.44 3.27
C ILE A 24 7.44 -4.35 4.29
N ASN A 25 7.41 -4.69 5.57
CA ASN A 25 7.15 -3.72 6.63
C ASN A 25 8.25 -2.65 6.69
N GLN A 26 9.49 -3.01 6.39
CA GLN A 26 10.58 -2.06 6.28
C GLN A 26 10.34 -1.10 5.10
N SER A 27 9.86 -1.62 3.98
CA SER A 27 9.48 -0.78 2.84
C SER A 27 8.39 0.22 3.23
N PHE A 28 7.41 -0.19 4.03
CA PHE A 28 6.39 0.72 4.54
C PHE A 28 6.97 1.82 5.42
N LYS A 29 7.98 1.50 6.21
CA LYS A 29 8.67 2.52 7.03
C LYS A 29 9.34 3.57 6.15
N VAL A 30 9.98 3.14 5.07
CA VAL A 30 10.59 4.06 4.10
C VAL A 30 9.51 4.94 3.48
N LEU A 31 8.41 4.33 3.01
CA LEU A 31 7.30 5.08 2.42
C LEU A 31 6.65 6.04 3.42
N GLY A 32 6.52 5.62 4.67
CA GLY A 32 6.05 6.49 5.74
C GLY A 32 6.95 7.70 5.94
N SER A 33 8.27 7.52 5.83
CA SER A 33 9.20 8.63 5.91
C SER A 33 9.08 9.56 4.69
N GLU A 34 8.85 9.01 3.51
CA GLU A 34 8.58 9.81 2.31
C GLU A 34 7.31 10.64 2.47
N MET A 35 6.27 10.05 3.05
CA MET A 35 5.03 10.76 3.33
C MET A 35 5.25 11.90 4.32
N LYS A 36 6.11 11.71 5.31
CA LYS A 36 6.49 12.77 6.25
C LYS A 36 7.15 13.94 5.53
N VAL A 37 7.99 13.66 4.55
CA VAL A 37 8.62 14.72 3.74
C VAL A 37 7.54 15.51 3.01
N VAL A 38 6.60 14.82 2.37
CA VAL A 38 5.48 15.47 1.69
C VAL A 38 4.68 16.33 2.68
N GLN A 39 4.33 15.77 3.82
CA GLN A 39 3.57 16.49 4.84
C GLN A 39 4.32 17.71 5.39
N SER A 40 5.65 17.66 5.41
CA SER A 40 6.45 18.80 5.85
C SER A 40 6.47 19.95 4.84
N GLN A 41 6.24 19.64 3.57
CA GLN A 41 6.20 20.64 2.49
C GLN A 41 4.84 21.33 2.39
N PHE A 42 3.80 20.73 2.93
CA PHE A 42 2.44 21.21 2.85
C PHE A 42 1.81 21.22 4.24
N ASP A 43 0.88 22.14 4.46
CA ASP A 43 0.13 22.16 5.71
C ASP A 43 -0.67 20.86 5.83
N LYS A 44 -0.89 20.42 7.08
CA LYS A 44 -1.58 19.19 7.40
C LYS A 44 -2.97 19.08 6.77
N ASN A 45 -3.65 20.22 6.66
CA ASN A 45 -4.99 20.31 6.09
C ASN A 45 -5.00 20.85 4.67
N ASP A 46 -3.82 20.92 4.03
CA ASP A 46 -3.72 21.43 2.66
C ASP A 46 -4.27 20.38 1.69
N ASP A 47 -5.41 20.73 1.06
CA ASP A 47 -6.05 19.90 0.04
C ASP A 47 -5.87 20.50 -1.36
N SER A 48 -4.83 21.30 -1.55
CA SER A 48 -4.49 21.83 -2.87
C SER A 48 -4.17 20.68 -3.83
N VAL A 49 -4.29 20.95 -5.12
CA VAL A 49 -3.93 19.97 -6.17
C VAL A 49 -2.47 19.52 -5.97
N GLU A 50 -1.58 20.44 -5.64
CA GLU A 50 -0.16 20.13 -5.44
C GLU A 50 0.05 19.19 -4.27
N ALA A 51 -0.58 19.45 -3.13
CA ALA A 51 -0.47 18.61 -1.94
C ALA A 51 -1.06 17.22 -2.16
N LEU A 52 -2.24 17.16 -2.76
CA LEU A 52 -2.90 15.87 -3.05
C LEU A 52 -2.12 15.07 -4.06
N THR A 53 -1.56 15.71 -5.07
CA THR A 53 -0.74 15.04 -6.09
C THR A 53 0.51 14.41 -5.45
N ALA A 54 1.19 15.18 -4.60
CA ALA A 54 2.38 14.69 -3.90
C ALA A 54 2.05 13.51 -2.99
N ARG A 55 0.93 13.59 -2.26
CA ARG A 55 0.48 12.50 -1.40
C ARG A 55 0.14 11.25 -2.21
N ASN A 56 -0.51 11.43 -3.36
CA ASN A 56 -0.90 10.32 -4.22
C ASN A 56 0.29 9.58 -4.81
N GLN A 57 1.40 10.24 -5.05
CA GLN A 57 2.61 9.58 -5.52
C GLN A 57 3.11 8.57 -4.48
N VAL A 58 3.16 8.95 -3.22
CA VAL A 58 3.57 8.07 -2.14
C VAL A 58 2.52 7.00 -1.91
N LEU A 59 1.25 7.38 -1.91
CA LEU A 59 0.13 6.46 -1.70
C LEU A 59 0.11 5.36 -2.77
N GLY A 60 0.40 5.70 -4.02
CA GLY A 60 0.51 4.72 -5.11
C GLY A 60 1.59 3.68 -4.83
N LYS A 61 2.73 4.10 -4.30
CA LYS A 61 3.81 3.19 -3.90
C LYS A 61 3.38 2.31 -2.72
N GLU A 62 2.65 2.89 -1.77
CA GLU A 62 2.11 2.14 -0.63
C GLU A 62 1.11 1.08 -1.09
N ILE A 63 0.26 1.41 -2.06
CA ILE A 63 -0.69 0.46 -2.64
C ILE A 63 0.04 -0.70 -3.30
N ASP A 64 1.08 -0.43 -4.09
CA ASP A 64 1.87 -1.49 -4.72
C ASP A 64 2.53 -2.40 -3.68
N THR A 65 3.06 -1.81 -2.61
CA THR A 65 3.67 -2.56 -1.52
C THR A 65 2.62 -3.38 -0.78
N GLN A 66 1.42 -2.84 -0.60
CA GLN A 66 0.32 -3.56 0.06
C GLN A 66 -0.14 -4.76 -0.77
N LYS A 67 -0.17 -4.62 -2.09
CA LYS A 67 -0.48 -5.75 -2.99
C LYS A 67 0.54 -6.87 -2.84
N LYS A 68 1.82 -6.53 -2.73
CA LYS A 68 2.88 -7.51 -2.48
C LYS A 68 2.70 -8.20 -1.13
N LYS A 69 2.32 -7.44 -0.12
CA LYS A 69 2.04 -7.97 1.21
C LYS A 69 0.90 -8.98 1.16
N ILE A 70 -0.18 -8.65 0.47
CA ILE A 70 -1.34 -9.53 0.32
C ILE A 70 -0.94 -10.82 -0.38
N GLU A 71 -0.18 -10.73 -1.46
CA GLU A 71 0.29 -11.92 -2.17
C GLU A 71 1.13 -12.81 -1.27
N THR A 72 2.04 -12.22 -0.50
CA THR A 72 2.87 -12.96 0.46
C THR A 72 1.99 -13.63 1.52
N LEU A 73 1.00 -12.92 2.04
CA LEU A 73 0.09 -13.46 3.05
C LEU A 73 -0.77 -14.60 2.49
N ARG A 74 -1.21 -14.52 1.24
CA ARG A 74 -1.95 -15.60 0.60
C ARG A 74 -1.11 -16.86 0.50
N LYS A 75 0.14 -16.72 0.10
CA LYS A 75 1.08 -17.84 0.01
C LYS A 75 1.37 -18.43 1.39
N ALA A 76 1.53 -17.56 2.39
CA ALA A 76 1.76 -18.01 3.77
C ALA A 76 0.55 -18.76 4.31
N LEU A 77 -0.65 -18.28 4.02
CA LEU A 77 -1.90 -18.94 4.42
C LEU A 77 -2.01 -20.32 3.76
N GLU A 78 -1.74 -20.40 2.46
CA GLU A 78 -1.76 -21.66 1.74
C GLU A 78 -0.77 -22.65 2.32
N ASN A 79 0.45 -22.21 2.59
CA ASN A 79 1.47 -23.03 3.23
C ASN A 79 0.99 -23.56 4.59
N ALA A 80 0.45 -22.68 5.42
CA ALA A 80 -0.02 -23.06 6.75
C ALA A 80 -1.22 -24.00 6.68
N SER A 81 -2.17 -23.72 5.80
CA SER A 81 -3.36 -24.57 5.62
C SER A 81 -2.96 -25.98 5.17
N THR A 82 -2.05 -26.07 4.21
CA THR A 82 -1.56 -27.34 3.68
C THR A 82 -0.72 -28.11 4.70
N SER A 83 0.14 -27.39 5.42
CA SER A 83 1.11 -28.01 6.32
C SER A 83 0.55 -28.31 7.71
N PHE A 84 -0.33 -27.45 8.22
CA PHE A 84 -0.81 -27.52 9.60
C PHE A 84 -2.31 -27.72 9.72
N GLY A 85 -3.07 -27.49 8.64
CA GLY A 85 -4.53 -27.63 8.63
C GLY A 85 -5.22 -26.27 8.90
N GLU A 86 -6.46 -26.20 8.44
CA GLU A 86 -7.27 -24.96 8.51
C GLU A 86 -7.57 -24.51 9.95
N ASN A 87 -7.66 -25.43 10.87
CA ASN A 87 -8.00 -25.13 12.25
C ASN A 87 -6.79 -24.84 13.13
N ASP A 88 -5.58 -24.94 12.57
CA ASP A 88 -4.36 -24.61 13.31
C ASP A 88 -4.29 -23.11 13.55
N ARG A 89 -3.84 -22.73 14.75
CA ARG A 89 -3.72 -21.31 15.13
C ARG A 89 -2.85 -20.54 14.16
N ARG A 90 -1.77 -21.15 13.66
CA ARG A 90 -0.89 -20.49 12.69
C ARG A 90 -1.63 -20.13 11.42
N THR A 91 -2.45 -21.05 10.93
CA THR A 91 -3.28 -20.83 9.74
C THR A 91 -4.27 -19.70 9.99
N GLN A 92 -4.94 -19.70 11.13
CA GLN A 92 -5.90 -18.68 11.48
C GLN A 92 -5.24 -17.31 11.61
N GLN A 93 -4.04 -17.24 12.16
CA GLN A 93 -3.30 -15.98 12.26
C GLN A 93 -2.94 -15.40 10.89
N TRP A 94 -2.56 -16.25 9.94
CA TRP A 94 -2.31 -15.81 8.57
C TRP A 94 -3.60 -15.30 7.92
N GLN A 95 -4.71 -15.98 8.18
CA GLN A 95 -6.01 -15.54 7.65
C GLN A 95 -6.38 -14.16 8.20
N ILE A 96 -6.19 -13.93 9.48
CA ILE A 96 -6.47 -12.63 10.11
C ILE A 96 -5.60 -11.54 9.49
N GLN A 97 -4.32 -11.80 9.33
CA GLN A 97 -3.41 -10.84 8.69
C GLN A 97 -3.80 -10.55 7.26
N LEU A 98 -4.20 -11.57 6.51
CA LEU A 98 -4.67 -11.39 5.13
C LEU A 98 -5.92 -10.52 5.08
N ASN A 99 -6.90 -10.81 5.93
CA ASN A 99 -8.13 -10.02 5.99
C ASN A 99 -7.83 -8.55 6.32
N ASN A 100 -6.96 -8.32 7.28
CA ASN A 100 -6.56 -6.97 7.67
C ASN A 100 -5.83 -6.25 6.54
N ALA A 101 -4.97 -6.98 5.81
CA ALA A 101 -4.24 -6.41 4.69
C ALA A 101 -5.17 -6.05 3.53
N GLU A 102 -6.16 -6.89 3.25
CA GLU A 102 -7.15 -6.61 2.20
C GLU A 102 -8.00 -5.39 2.57
N ALA A 103 -8.41 -5.28 3.82
CA ALA A 103 -9.16 -4.13 4.31
C ALA A 103 -8.33 -2.85 4.17
N ALA A 104 -7.04 -2.91 4.53
CA ALA A 104 -6.14 -1.77 4.39
C ALA A 104 -5.97 -1.36 2.93
N LEU A 105 -5.87 -2.33 2.01
CA LEU A 105 -5.77 -2.02 0.59
C LEU A 105 -7.04 -1.32 0.09
N ASN A 106 -8.21 -1.77 0.52
CA ASN A 106 -9.46 -1.13 0.14
C ASN A 106 -9.51 0.33 0.62
N ASP A 107 -9.03 0.58 1.84
CA ASP A 107 -8.96 1.94 2.39
C ASP A 107 -7.98 2.81 1.60
N MET A 108 -6.83 2.26 1.24
CA MET A 108 -5.83 2.97 0.43
C MET A 108 -6.37 3.32 -0.96
N ASN A 109 -7.05 2.38 -1.60
CA ASN A 109 -7.65 2.62 -2.92
C ASN A 109 -8.74 3.69 -2.85
N ARG A 110 -9.53 3.67 -1.79
CA ARG A 110 -10.57 4.69 -1.58
C ARG A 110 -9.95 6.07 -1.42
N GLU A 111 -8.91 6.17 -0.61
CA GLU A 111 -8.19 7.43 -0.40
C GLU A 111 -7.58 7.93 -1.71
N LEU A 112 -6.96 7.04 -2.49
CA LEU A 112 -6.40 7.39 -3.78
C LEU A 112 -7.47 7.94 -4.72
N ASP A 113 -8.61 7.26 -4.80
CA ASP A 113 -9.72 7.67 -5.67
C ASP A 113 -10.29 9.02 -5.24
N GLU A 114 -10.46 9.23 -3.95
CA GLU A 114 -10.95 10.51 -3.41
C GLU A 114 -9.98 11.63 -3.73
N ASN A 115 -8.69 11.39 -3.57
CA ASN A 115 -7.67 12.39 -3.89
C ASN A 115 -7.61 12.68 -5.38
N GLU A 116 -7.72 11.66 -6.23
CA GLU A 116 -7.75 11.82 -7.68
C GLU A 116 -8.96 12.65 -8.11
N LYS A 117 -10.11 12.39 -7.51
CA LYS A 117 -11.32 13.15 -7.77
C LYS A 117 -11.15 14.61 -7.36
N ALA A 118 -10.59 14.85 -6.18
CA ALA A 118 -10.34 16.21 -5.70
C ALA A 118 -9.31 16.92 -6.60
N ILE A 119 -8.31 16.23 -7.09
CA ILE A 119 -7.32 16.76 -8.02
C ILE A 119 -7.99 17.19 -9.32
N LYS A 120 -8.87 16.35 -9.87
CA LYS A 120 -9.62 16.67 -11.09
C LYS A 120 -10.52 17.87 -10.90
N GLU A 121 -11.23 17.95 -9.80
CA GLU A 121 -12.11 19.07 -9.47
C GLU A 121 -11.29 20.36 -9.30
N GLY A 122 -10.15 20.28 -8.63
CA GLY A 122 -9.23 21.40 -8.46
C GLY A 122 -8.66 21.87 -9.79
N GLY A 123 -8.26 20.93 -10.65
CA GLY A 123 -7.76 21.23 -11.97
C GLY A 123 -8.81 21.88 -12.84
N LYS A 124 -10.05 21.42 -12.76
CA LYS A 124 -11.18 21.99 -13.47
C LYS A 124 -11.46 23.41 -13.00
N ALA A 125 -11.48 23.62 -11.70
CA ALA A 125 -11.64 24.94 -11.11
C ALA A 125 -10.49 25.87 -11.53
N ALA A 126 -9.27 25.33 -11.61
CA ALA A 126 -8.11 26.06 -12.07
C ALA A 126 -8.28 26.54 -13.52
N GLU A 127 -8.77 25.68 -14.40
CA GLU A 127 -9.05 26.04 -15.78
C GLU A 127 -10.11 27.13 -15.88
N GLU A 128 -11.17 27.00 -15.11
CA GLU A 128 -12.25 28.01 -15.06
C GLU A 128 -11.77 29.32 -14.51
N SER A 129 -10.86 29.30 -13.56
CA SER A 129 -10.34 30.52 -12.92
C SER A 129 -9.21 31.18 -13.71
N GLY A 130 -8.66 30.50 -14.71
CA GLY A 130 -7.69 31.08 -15.62
C GLY A 130 -6.24 30.92 -15.17
N SER A 131 -5.39 31.87 -15.60
CA SER A 131 -3.94 31.76 -15.54
C SER A 131 -3.33 31.59 -14.15
N LYS A 132 -4.01 32.00 -13.10
CA LYS A 132 -3.44 31.87 -11.76
C LYS A 132 -3.24 30.39 -11.32
N PHE A 133 -3.84 29.45 -12.06
CA PHE A 133 -3.74 28.04 -11.77
C PHE A 133 -2.88 27.26 -12.77
N GLU A 134 -2.06 27.94 -13.56
CA GLU A 134 -1.16 27.29 -14.50
C GLU A 134 -0.21 26.30 -13.80
N GLY A 135 0.22 26.62 -12.58
CA GLY A 135 1.06 25.74 -11.78
C GLY A 135 0.42 24.39 -11.55
N PHE A 136 -0.88 24.36 -11.31
CA PHE A 136 -1.63 23.12 -11.13
C PHE A 136 -1.64 22.28 -12.40
N GLY A 137 -1.81 22.92 -13.55
CA GLY A 137 -1.75 22.22 -14.83
C GLY A 137 -0.42 21.51 -15.05
N LYS A 138 0.68 22.15 -14.68
CA LYS A 138 2.01 21.55 -14.77
C LYS A 138 2.18 20.38 -13.81
N VAL A 139 1.69 20.52 -12.60
CA VAL A 139 1.74 19.44 -11.59
C VAL A 139 0.96 18.24 -12.09
N LEU A 140 -0.25 18.44 -12.59
CA LEU A 140 -1.07 17.35 -13.11
C LEU A 140 -0.41 16.64 -14.30
N LYS A 141 0.21 17.39 -15.20
CA LYS A 141 0.94 16.82 -16.33
C LYS A 141 2.14 16.00 -15.89
N THR A 142 2.83 16.44 -14.86
CA THR A 142 4.00 15.73 -14.33
C THR A 142 3.59 14.40 -13.70
N VAL A 143 2.46 14.35 -13.04
CA VAL A 143 1.95 13.17 -12.36
C VAL A 143 1.20 12.25 -13.32
N GLY A 144 0.45 12.84 -14.20
CA GLY A 144 -0.31 12.10 -15.20
C GLY A 144 0.58 11.51 -16.24
#